data_4889b1fec7dbb8d9110b351f01dd089b
#
_entry.id   4889b1fec7dbb8d9110b351f01dd089b
#
_cell.length_a   1.000
_cell.length_b   1.000
_cell.length_c   1.000
_cell.angle_alpha   90.00
_cell.angle_beta   90.00
_cell.angle_gamma   90.00
#
_symmetry.space_group_name_H-M   'P 1'
#
loop_
_entity.id
_entity.type
_entity.pdbx_description
1 polymer ?
#
loop_
_entity_poly.entity_id
_entity_poly.type
_entity_poly.pdbx_seq_one_letter_code
_entity_poly.pdbx_strand_id
1 'polypeptide(L)'
;TTEIYTLSLHDALPISMVYDAASGLAYLYGKAQVNYQNMQLTAAKISMNMDSSMVHAEARADSTVEGGLDGRPQYTQGTDQYDSERMSFNFKTKKGYILNVNTKQGDGFMTSERSKRAADGTLYLEKGRYTTCDAKHPHFYLALSRAKVRPGKDVVFGPAHLVGEDGPLPLAIPSGFFPFNKKYSSGFVMPSYGDETSRGFYLRDGGYYWAINDYMDLKALGEIYTKGSWGLSAETN
;
A
#
# COMPACT_ATOMS: atom_id res chain seq x y z
N THR A 1 33.44 4.02 17.47
CA THR A 1 33.14 2.64 17.02
C THR A 1 32.63 2.71 15.60
N THR A 2 33.52 2.44 14.67
CA THR A 2 33.23 2.46 13.23
C THR A 2 32.47 1.18 12.93
N GLU A 3 31.16 1.28 12.72
CA GLU A 3 30.38 0.15 12.21
C GLU A 3 30.79 -0.09 10.77
N ILE A 4 31.48 -1.20 10.55
CA ILE A 4 31.87 -1.68 9.23
C ILE A 4 30.60 -2.21 8.58
N TYR A 5 30.11 -1.52 7.55
CA TYR A 5 28.99 -1.96 6.72
C TYR A 5 29.42 -3.18 5.91
N THR A 6 29.04 -4.36 6.35
CA THR A 6 29.23 -5.58 5.58
C THR A 6 28.22 -5.61 4.43
N LEU A 7 28.66 -5.25 3.25
CA LEU A 7 28.02 -5.64 2.01
C LEU A 7 28.17 -7.18 1.90
N SER A 8 27.10 -7.90 2.24
CA SER A 8 27.07 -9.34 2.06
C SER A 8 26.83 -9.65 0.58
N LEU A 9 27.89 -10.04 -0.11
CA LEU A 9 27.94 -10.40 -1.53
C LEU A 9 27.59 -11.88 -1.78
N HIS A 10 26.79 -12.53 -0.92
CA HIS A 10 26.78 -13.99 -0.95
C HIS A 10 25.82 -14.67 -1.93
N ASP A 11 24.80 -14.04 -2.54
CA ASP A 11 23.89 -14.80 -3.42
C ASP A 11 23.41 -14.14 -4.73
N ALA A 12 23.77 -12.90 -5.00
CA ALA A 12 23.51 -12.29 -6.30
C ALA A 12 24.64 -11.32 -6.61
N LEU A 13 25.67 -11.81 -7.25
CA LEU A 13 26.75 -10.96 -7.74
C LEU A 13 26.18 -9.93 -8.72
N PRO A 14 26.29 -8.61 -8.44
CA PRO A 14 26.00 -7.62 -9.46
C PRO A 14 26.89 -7.92 -10.67
N ILE A 15 26.33 -7.81 -11.86
CA ILE A 15 27.09 -8.06 -13.11
C ILE A 15 28.28 -7.09 -13.19
N SER A 16 28.15 -5.90 -12.60
CA SER A 16 29.26 -4.96 -12.45
C SER A 16 29.05 -4.01 -11.27
N MET A 17 30.16 -3.63 -10.63
CA MET A 17 30.21 -2.60 -9.61
C MET A 17 31.23 -1.54 -10.02
N VAL A 18 30.82 -0.28 -9.97
CA VAL A 18 31.68 0.88 -10.23
C VAL A 18 31.68 1.76 -9.00
N TYR A 19 32.86 2.05 -8.46
CA TYR A 19 33.02 2.98 -7.34
C TYR A 19 33.77 4.22 -7.81
N ASP A 20 33.17 5.37 -7.65
CA ASP A 20 33.78 6.68 -7.89
C ASP A 20 34.25 7.27 -6.55
N ALA A 21 35.55 7.20 -6.32
CA ALA A 21 36.16 7.67 -5.09
C ALA A 21 36.08 9.20 -4.93
N ALA A 22 35.93 9.94 -6.00
CA ALA A 22 35.87 11.42 -5.96
C ALA A 22 34.50 11.91 -5.46
N SER A 23 33.41 11.21 -5.82
CA SER A 23 32.04 11.55 -5.42
C SER A 23 31.52 10.70 -4.26
N GLY A 24 32.25 9.66 -3.82
CA GLY A 24 31.79 8.71 -2.80
C GLY A 24 30.58 7.87 -3.27
N LEU A 25 30.37 7.75 -4.59
CA LEU A 25 29.24 7.03 -5.19
C LEU A 25 29.65 5.61 -5.61
N ALA A 26 28.88 4.63 -5.19
CA ALA A 26 28.95 3.27 -5.66
C ALA A 26 27.76 2.97 -6.56
N TYR A 27 28.02 2.41 -7.73
CA TYR A 27 27.01 1.96 -8.68
C TYR A 27 27.05 0.43 -8.81
N LEU A 28 25.90 -0.20 -8.64
CA LEU A 28 25.71 -1.64 -8.76
C LEU A 28 24.73 -1.89 -9.92
N TYR A 29 25.10 -2.75 -10.84
CA TYR A 29 24.31 -3.08 -12.02
C TYR A 29 24.02 -4.59 -12.10
N GLY A 30 22.82 -4.94 -12.57
CA GLY A 30 22.39 -6.31 -12.85
C GLY A 30 22.10 -7.10 -11.58
N LYS A 31 20.81 -7.22 -11.22
CA LYS A 31 20.32 -7.93 -10.01
C LYS A 31 21.07 -7.51 -8.73
N ALA A 32 21.32 -6.21 -8.61
CA ALA A 32 22.03 -5.66 -7.47
C ALA A 32 21.24 -5.87 -6.18
N GLN A 33 21.92 -6.23 -5.11
CA GLN A 33 21.33 -6.41 -3.79
C GLN A 33 22.14 -5.64 -2.74
N VAL A 34 21.41 -4.94 -1.88
CA VAL A 34 21.99 -4.23 -0.72
C VAL A 34 21.26 -4.69 0.53
N ASN A 35 22.03 -5.21 1.49
CA ASN A 35 21.52 -5.64 2.78
C ASN A 35 22.00 -4.66 3.86
N TYR A 36 21.08 -4.20 4.70
CA TYR A 36 21.40 -3.33 5.84
C TYR A 36 20.51 -3.69 7.03
N GLN A 37 21.11 -4.21 8.10
CA GLN A 37 20.40 -4.75 9.26
C GLN A 37 19.35 -5.81 8.83
N ASN A 38 18.07 -5.53 9.05
CA ASN A 38 16.94 -6.38 8.65
C ASN A 38 16.25 -5.89 7.35
N MET A 39 16.92 -5.01 6.60
CA MET A 39 16.43 -4.45 5.35
C MET A 39 17.19 -5.04 4.18
N GLN A 40 16.47 -5.43 3.14
CA GLN A 40 17.01 -5.91 1.88
C GLN A 40 16.42 -5.09 0.73
N LEU A 41 17.27 -4.60 -0.16
CA LEU A 41 16.88 -3.89 -1.36
C LEU A 41 17.52 -4.58 -2.56
N THR A 42 16.69 -4.98 -3.53
CA THR A 42 17.15 -5.55 -4.79
C THR A 42 16.64 -4.71 -5.96
N ALA A 43 17.45 -4.51 -7.00
CA ALA A 43 17.05 -3.79 -8.22
C ALA A 43 17.98 -4.10 -9.39
N ALA A 44 17.57 -3.70 -10.61
CA ALA A 44 18.42 -3.76 -11.79
C ALA A 44 19.63 -2.82 -11.68
N LYS A 45 19.42 -1.63 -11.09
CA LYS A 45 20.47 -0.64 -10.84
C LYS A 45 20.28 -0.04 -9.45
N ILE A 46 21.35 -0.03 -8.67
CA ILE A 46 21.41 0.65 -7.38
C ILE A 46 22.60 1.61 -7.39
N SER A 47 22.36 2.85 -7.02
CA SER A 47 23.42 3.81 -6.72
C SER A 47 23.37 4.19 -5.25
N MET A 48 24.53 4.16 -4.59
CA MET A 48 24.65 4.43 -3.18
C MET A 48 25.71 5.51 -2.94
N ASN A 49 25.34 6.54 -2.19
CA ASN A 49 26.28 7.51 -1.68
C ASN A 49 26.63 7.16 -0.23
N MET A 50 27.89 6.84 0.01
CA MET A 50 28.36 6.36 1.32
C MET A 50 28.33 7.47 2.37
N ASP A 51 28.64 8.71 2.00
CA ASP A 51 28.71 9.84 2.93
C ASP A 51 27.34 10.26 3.45
N SER A 52 26.36 10.36 2.54
CA SER A 52 24.98 10.75 2.87
C SER A 52 24.11 9.58 3.29
N SER A 53 24.57 8.32 3.15
CA SER A 53 23.81 7.09 3.37
C SER A 53 22.53 7.02 2.52
N MET A 54 22.55 7.69 1.35
CA MET A 54 21.45 7.68 0.38
C MET A 54 21.63 6.56 -0.62
N VAL A 55 20.54 5.84 -0.87
CA VAL A 55 20.46 4.81 -1.89
C VAL A 55 19.34 5.14 -2.85
N HIS A 56 19.64 5.03 -4.14
CA HIS A 56 18.66 5.12 -5.21
C HIS A 56 18.65 3.80 -5.97
N ALA A 57 17.46 3.24 -6.13
CA ALA A 57 17.23 2.01 -6.87
C ALA A 57 16.26 2.27 -8.02
N GLU A 58 16.58 1.74 -9.18
CA GLU A 58 15.82 1.94 -10.42
C GLU A 58 15.65 0.61 -11.15
N ALA A 59 14.48 0.45 -11.77
CA ALA A 59 14.26 -0.57 -12.80
C ALA A 59 15.02 -0.20 -14.08
N ARG A 60 15.33 -1.20 -14.88
CA ARG A 60 15.89 -1.00 -16.23
C ARG A 60 14.77 -1.07 -17.26
N ALA A 61 14.77 -0.15 -18.21
CA ALA A 61 13.89 -0.25 -19.36
C ALA A 61 14.25 -1.49 -20.21
N ASP A 62 13.28 -2.36 -20.44
CA ASP A 62 13.43 -3.54 -21.27
C ASP A 62 12.12 -3.80 -22.03
N SER A 63 12.16 -3.58 -23.34
CA SER A 63 10.99 -3.76 -24.22
C SER A 63 10.58 -5.21 -24.42
N THR A 64 11.38 -6.17 -23.97
CA THR A 64 11.08 -7.61 -24.10
C THR A 64 10.25 -8.13 -22.91
N VAL A 65 10.19 -7.36 -21.82
CA VAL A 65 9.44 -7.72 -20.61
C VAL A 65 8.07 -7.03 -20.63
N GLU A 66 7.04 -7.76 -20.22
CA GLU A 66 5.71 -7.20 -20.07
C GLU A 66 5.72 -6.04 -19.06
N GLY A 67 5.26 -4.87 -19.51
CA GLY A 67 5.33 -3.64 -18.71
C GLY A 67 6.59 -2.81 -18.94
N GLY A 68 7.52 -3.24 -19.83
CA GLY A 68 8.66 -2.44 -20.28
C GLY A 68 9.75 -2.18 -19.24
N LEU A 69 9.71 -2.85 -18.09
CA LEU A 69 10.65 -2.63 -16.97
C LEU A 69 11.12 -3.97 -16.40
N ASP A 70 12.44 -4.19 -16.41
CA ASP A 70 13.11 -5.33 -15.80
C ASP A 70 13.79 -4.93 -14.48
N GLY A 71 13.86 -5.88 -13.54
CA GLY A 71 14.55 -5.71 -12.27
C GLY A 71 14.00 -4.56 -11.42
N ARG A 72 12.70 -4.49 -11.26
CA ARG A 72 12.03 -3.49 -10.40
C ARG A 72 12.62 -3.52 -8.99
N PRO A 73 12.85 -2.35 -8.38
CA PRO A 73 13.27 -2.27 -6.99
C PRO A 73 12.28 -2.98 -6.07
N GLN A 74 12.81 -3.95 -5.30
CA GLN A 74 12.09 -4.65 -4.25
C GLN A 74 12.76 -4.35 -2.91
N TYR A 75 11.98 -3.84 -1.99
CA TYR A 75 12.41 -3.57 -0.62
C TYR A 75 11.68 -4.50 0.33
N THR A 76 12.42 -5.18 1.18
CA THR A 76 11.88 -6.10 2.19
C THR A 76 12.42 -5.71 3.57
N GLN A 77 11.53 -5.60 4.55
CA GLN A 77 11.90 -5.41 5.95
C GLN A 77 10.93 -6.19 6.84
N GLY A 78 11.40 -7.28 7.43
CA GLY A 78 10.54 -8.18 8.19
C GLY A 78 9.43 -8.77 7.30
N THR A 79 8.19 -8.46 7.64
CA THR A 79 6.99 -8.86 6.87
C THR A 79 6.59 -7.87 5.77
N ASP A 80 7.17 -6.68 5.78
CA ASP A 80 6.83 -5.62 4.83
C ASP A 80 7.61 -5.81 3.53
N GLN A 81 6.90 -5.85 2.41
CA GLN A 81 7.46 -5.94 1.07
C GLN A 81 6.86 -4.86 0.18
N TYR A 82 7.74 -4.15 -0.54
CA TYR A 82 7.37 -3.08 -1.46
C TYR A 82 8.05 -3.32 -2.81
N ASP A 83 7.25 -3.41 -3.85
CA ASP A 83 7.71 -3.37 -5.24
C ASP A 83 7.52 -1.96 -5.77
N SER A 84 8.46 -1.45 -6.56
CA SER A 84 8.38 -0.10 -7.10
C SER A 84 9.07 0.03 -8.46
N GLU A 85 8.85 1.15 -9.11
CA GLU A 85 9.59 1.50 -10.33
C GLU A 85 10.91 2.21 -10.00
N ARG A 86 10.86 3.08 -9.00
CA ARG A 86 12.02 3.82 -8.50
C ARG A 86 11.89 4.04 -7.01
N MET A 87 12.98 3.88 -6.30
CA MET A 87 13.05 4.09 -4.86
C MET A 87 14.28 4.90 -4.49
N SER A 88 14.10 5.83 -3.56
CA SER A 88 15.18 6.56 -2.90
C SER A 88 15.02 6.37 -1.40
N PHE A 89 16.06 5.91 -0.74
CA PHE A 89 16.00 5.61 0.69
C PHE A 89 17.27 6.08 1.39
N ASN A 90 17.10 6.66 2.57
CA ASN A 90 18.21 7.06 3.43
C ASN A 90 18.28 6.11 4.64
N PHE A 91 19.31 5.31 4.72
CA PHE A 91 19.49 4.30 5.77
C PHE A 91 19.69 4.93 7.15
N LYS A 92 20.31 6.11 7.23
CA LYS A 92 20.56 6.80 8.50
C LYS A 92 19.28 7.40 9.08
N THR A 93 18.48 8.07 8.26
CA THR A 93 17.22 8.71 8.70
C THR A 93 16.02 7.79 8.61
N LYS A 94 16.15 6.62 7.97
CA LYS A 94 15.08 5.65 7.69
C LYS A 94 13.90 6.22 6.88
N LYS A 95 14.12 7.33 6.18
CA LYS A 95 13.12 7.96 5.32
C LYS A 95 13.32 7.55 3.88
N GLY A 96 12.21 7.41 3.15
CA GLY A 96 12.24 7.02 1.75
C GLY A 96 11.21 7.75 0.90
N TYR A 97 11.48 7.76 -0.40
CA TYR A 97 10.55 8.20 -1.44
C TYR A 97 10.44 7.11 -2.49
N ILE A 98 9.22 6.74 -2.85
CA ILE A 98 8.95 5.59 -3.70
C ILE A 98 7.97 6.03 -4.79
N LEU A 99 8.27 5.69 -6.04
CA LEU A 99 7.43 5.91 -7.20
C LEU A 99 6.82 4.59 -7.66
N ASN A 100 5.53 4.64 -8.00
CA ASN A 100 4.77 3.50 -8.51
C ASN A 100 4.93 2.25 -7.62
N VAL A 101 4.63 2.46 -6.31
CA VAL A 101 4.71 1.39 -5.32
C VAL A 101 3.54 0.42 -5.45
N ASN A 102 3.83 -0.86 -5.28
CA ASN A 102 2.87 -1.92 -5.06
C ASN A 102 3.25 -2.67 -3.78
N THR A 103 2.30 -2.83 -2.88
CA THR A 103 2.52 -3.52 -1.60
C THR A 103 1.27 -4.28 -1.18
N LYS A 104 1.49 -5.41 -0.53
CA LYS A 104 0.43 -6.17 0.11
C LYS A 104 0.32 -5.74 1.57
N GLN A 105 -0.87 -5.34 1.99
CA GLN A 105 -1.15 -4.93 3.37
C GLN A 105 -2.38 -5.69 3.89
N GLY A 106 -2.15 -6.61 4.83
CA GLY A 106 -3.20 -7.52 5.28
C GLY A 106 -3.69 -8.42 4.15
N ASP A 107 -4.98 -8.43 3.92
CA ASP A 107 -5.62 -9.20 2.85
C ASP A 107 -5.82 -8.39 1.55
N GLY A 108 -5.33 -7.14 1.51
CA GLY A 108 -5.48 -6.26 0.35
C GLY A 108 -4.17 -5.87 -0.31
N PHE A 109 -4.30 -5.39 -1.53
CA PHE A 109 -3.21 -4.85 -2.34
C PHE A 109 -3.37 -3.34 -2.44
N MET A 110 -2.27 -2.65 -2.25
CA MET A 110 -2.22 -1.19 -2.33
C MET A 110 -1.18 -0.75 -3.34
N THR A 111 -1.60 0.08 -4.28
CA THR A 111 -0.70 0.73 -5.23
C THR A 111 -0.77 2.23 -5.06
N SER A 112 0.27 2.96 -5.42
CA SER A 112 0.29 4.42 -5.38
C SER A 112 1.32 4.97 -6.36
N GLU A 113 1.00 6.10 -6.99
CA GLU A 113 1.94 6.78 -7.89
C GLU A 113 3.14 7.34 -7.12
N ARG A 114 2.90 7.94 -5.96
CA ARG A 114 3.94 8.55 -5.12
C ARG A 114 3.74 8.18 -3.67
N SER A 115 4.82 7.78 -3.04
CA SER A 115 4.81 7.41 -1.64
C SER A 115 6.01 7.98 -0.91
N LYS A 116 5.79 8.40 0.33
CA LYS A 116 6.84 8.79 1.27
C LYS A 116 6.80 7.88 2.48
N ARG A 117 7.94 7.30 2.81
CA ARG A 117 8.11 6.53 4.03
C ARG A 117 8.75 7.40 5.10
N ALA A 118 8.13 7.49 6.25
CA ALA A 118 8.67 8.16 7.42
C ALA A 118 9.60 7.23 8.24
N ALA A 119 10.33 7.78 9.19
CA ALA A 119 11.28 7.03 10.00
C ALA A 119 10.63 5.95 10.88
N ASP A 120 9.37 6.15 11.26
CA ASP A 120 8.54 5.22 12.04
C ASP A 120 7.89 4.11 11.19
N GLY A 121 8.20 4.05 9.89
CA GLY A 121 7.63 3.11 8.95
C GLY A 121 6.29 3.54 8.32
N THR A 122 5.69 4.62 8.80
CA THR A 122 4.45 5.17 8.22
C THR A 122 4.64 5.53 6.75
N LEU A 123 3.71 5.11 5.90
CA LEU A 123 3.67 5.46 4.47
C LEU A 123 2.60 6.54 4.23
N TYR A 124 3.00 7.59 3.53
CA TYR A 124 2.09 8.60 3.01
C TYR A 124 1.98 8.39 1.50
N LEU A 125 0.76 8.11 1.05
CA LEU A 125 0.46 7.77 -0.33
C LEU A 125 -0.31 8.91 -1.00
N GLU A 126 0.00 9.15 -2.25
CA GLU A 126 -0.72 10.07 -3.12
C GLU A 126 -1.20 9.29 -4.35
N LYS A 127 -2.48 9.50 -4.73
CA LYS A 127 -3.16 8.76 -5.80
C LYS A 127 -3.04 7.24 -5.61
N GLY A 128 -3.51 6.79 -4.44
CA GLY A 128 -3.50 5.38 -4.07
C GLY A 128 -4.68 4.62 -4.68
N ARG A 129 -4.52 3.31 -4.83
CA ARG A 129 -5.59 2.36 -5.12
C ARG A 129 -5.51 1.24 -4.12
N TYR A 130 -6.63 0.88 -3.54
CA TYR A 130 -6.74 -0.25 -2.63
C TYR A 130 -7.76 -1.25 -3.16
N THR A 131 -7.40 -2.51 -3.20
CA THR A 131 -8.27 -3.60 -3.63
C THR A 131 -7.99 -4.87 -2.84
N THR A 132 -9.01 -5.71 -2.67
CA THR A 132 -8.86 -7.07 -2.16
C THR A 132 -8.82 -8.11 -3.29
N CYS A 133 -8.93 -7.66 -4.54
CA CYS A 133 -8.83 -8.51 -5.71
C CYS A 133 -7.35 -8.76 -6.04
N ASP A 134 -6.95 -10.02 -6.16
CA ASP A 134 -5.60 -10.47 -6.49
C ASP A 134 -5.33 -10.53 -8.01
N ALA A 135 -6.33 -10.20 -8.82
CA ALA A 135 -6.18 -10.17 -10.26
C ALA A 135 -5.20 -9.08 -10.72
N LYS A 136 -4.45 -9.35 -11.77
CA LYS A 136 -3.52 -8.41 -12.40
C LYS A 136 -4.19 -7.09 -12.83
N HIS A 137 -5.46 -7.19 -13.28
CA HIS A 137 -6.39 -6.10 -13.50
C HIS A 137 -7.56 -6.28 -12.53
N PRO A 138 -7.57 -5.61 -11.38
CA PRO A 138 -8.61 -5.81 -10.37
C PRO A 138 -9.96 -5.33 -10.89
N HIS A 139 -11.00 -6.13 -10.69
CA HIS A 139 -12.38 -5.83 -11.10
C HIS A 139 -12.96 -4.62 -10.36
N PHE A 140 -12.42 -4.32 -9.20
CA PHE A 140 -12.80 -3.14 -8.42
C PHE A 140 -11.62 -2.65 -7.57
N TYR A 141 -11.58 -1.36 -7.32
CA TYR A 141 -10.65 -0.76 -6.36
C TYR A 141 -11.20 0.53 -5.78
N LEU A 142 -10.77 0.86 -4.59
CA LEU A 142 -11.02 2.15 -3.96
C LEU A 142 -9.90 3.11 -4.39
N ALA A 143 -10.23 4.12 -5.16
CA ALA A 143 -9.31 5.16 -5.57
C ALA A 143 -9.19 6.19 -4.46
N LEU A 144 -7.99 6.35 -3.91
CA LEU A 144 -7.66 7.20 -2.77
C LEU A 144 -6.90 8.42 -3.26
N SER A 145 -7.37 9.62 -2.96
CA SER A 145 -6.61 10.84 -3.28
C SER A 145 -5.32 10.93 -2.47
N ARG A 146 -5.42 10.65 -1.16
CA ARG A 146 -4.30 10.58 -0.22
C ARG A 146 -4.61 9.53 0.84
N ALA A 147 -3.57 8.82 1.28
CA ALA A 147 -3.70 7.89 2.39
C ALA A 147 -2.45 7.92 3.29
N LYS A 148 -2.66 7.59 4.56
CA LYS A 148 -1.63 7.36 5.55
C LYS A 148 -1.75 5.90 6.00
N VAL A 149 -0.76 5.10 5.68
CA VAL A 149 -0.69 3.68 6.04
C VAL A 149 0.24 3.52 7.24
N ARG A 150 -0.26 2.94 8.31
CA ARG A 150 0.54 2.50 9.45
C ARG A 150 0.65 0.98 9.39
N PRO A 151 1.78 0.42 8.96
CA PRO A 151 1.93 -1.02 8.77
C PRO A 151 1.52 -1.81 10.02
N GLY A 152 0.73 -2.86 9.82
CA GLY A 152 0.23 -3.70 10.90
C GLY A 152 -0.83 -3.07 11.82
N LYS A 153 -1.23 -1.82 11.57
CA LYS A 153 -2.25 -1.11 12.37
C LYS A 153 -3.48 -0.75 11.55
N ASP A 154 -3.38 0.24 10.69
CA ASP A 154 -4.52 0.77 9.94
C ASP A 154 -4.08 1.59 8.71
N VAL A 155 -5.07 1.89 7.88
CA VAL A 155 -5.01 2.90 6.82
C VAL A 155 -6.02 3.98 7.11
N VAL A 156 -5.58 5.23 7.14
CA VAL A 156 -6.45 6.41 7.18
C VAL A 156 -6.37 7.11 5.83
N PHE A 157 -7.50 7.41 5.22
CA PHE A 157 -7.54 8.01 3.90
C PHE A 157 -8.48 9.22 3.82
N GLY A 158 -8.16 10.14 2.93
CA GLY A 158 -8.98 11.28 2.56
C GLY A 158 -10.05 10.91 1.54
N PRO A 159 -10.46 11.85 0.68
CA PRO A 159 -11.48 11.59 -0.32
C PRO A 159 -11.15 10.38 -1.18
N ALA A 160 -12.13 9.49 -1.30
CA ALA A 160 -12.02 8.25 -2.04
C ALA A 160 -13.29 7.98 -2.84
N HIS A 161 -13.18 7.26 -3.94
CA HIS A 161 -14.31 6.78 -4.73
C HIS A 161 -14.07 5.34 -5.18
N LEU A 162 -15.17 4.61 -5.28
CA LEU A 162 -15.12 3.23 -5.76
C LEU A 162 -15.09 3.21 -7.29
N VAL A 163 -14.19 2.43 -7.86
CA VAL A 163 -14.08 2.20 -9.30
C VAL A 163 -14.30 0.73 -9.56
N GLY A 164 -15.23 0.41 -10.44
CA GLY A 164 -15.47 -0.93 -10.93
C GLY A 164 -14.85 -1.14 -12.31
N GLU A 165 -15.08 -2.31 -12.89
CA GLU A 165 -14.58 -2.71 -14.21
C GLU A 165 -15.03 -1.74 -15.31
N ASP A 166 -16.28 -1.27 -15.23
CA ASP A 166 -16.89 -0.36 -16.21
C ASP A 166 -16.63 1.13 -15.93
N GLY A 167 -15.87 1.47 -14.89
CA GLY A 167 -15.52 2.83 -14.53
C GLY A 167 -15.91 3.27 -13.11
N PRO A 168 -15.89 4.57 -12.83
CA PRO A 168 -16.18 5.08 -11.50
C PRO A 168 -17.66 4.87 -11.12
N LEU A 169 -17.87 4.26 -9.96
CA LEU A 169 -19.21 4.10 -9.39
C LEU A 169 -19.63 5.37 -8.63
N PRO A 170 -20.93 5.64 -8.49
CA PRO A 170 -21.45 6.83 -7.79
C PRO A 170 -21.35 6.71 -6.26
N LEU A 171 -20.26 6.14 -5.78
CA LEU A 171 -19.94 5.99 -4.37
C LEU A 171 -18.65 6.75 -4.06
N ALA A 172 -18.80 7.89 -3.38
CA ALA A 172 -17.70 8.70 -2.91
C ALA A 172 -17.75 8.81 -1.38
N ILE A 173 -16.59 8.67 -0.75
CA ILE A 173 -16.40 8.74 0.70
C ILE A 173 -15.47 9.90 0.98
N PRO A 174 -15.84 10.90 1.81
CA PRO A 174 -15.00 12.07 2.06
C PRO A 174 -13.72 11.72 2.84
N SER A 175 -13.78 10.74 3.72
CA SER A 175 -12.64 10.20 4.46
C SER A 175 -13.05 8.90 5.14
N GLY A 176 -12.06 8.08 5.47
CA GLY A 176 -12.30 6.82 6.17
C GLY A 176 -11.02 6.20 6.72
N PHE A 177 -11.19 5.07 7.36
CA PHE A 177 -10.07 4.25 7.82
C PHE A 177 -10.44 2.78 7.75
N PHE A 178 -9.43 1.90 7.57
CA PHE A 178 -9.59 0.46 7.79
C PHE A 178 -8.45 -0.05 8.66
N PRO A 179 -8.79 -0.80 9.71
CA PRO A 179 -7.78 -1.47 10.52
C PRO A 179 -7.29 -2.74 9.83
N PHE A 180 -6.02 -3.10 10.04
CA PHE A 180 -5.45 -4.38 9.58
C PHE A 180 -5.61 -5.52 10.59
N ASN A 181 -6.21 -5.26 11.74
CA ASN A 181 -6.37 -6.28 12.78
C ASN A 181 -7.37 -7.35 12.35
N LYS A 182 -6.94 -8.61 12.39
CA LYS A 182 -7.73 -9.79 12.03
C LYS A 182 -8.77 -10.21 13.08
N LYS A 183 -8.77 -9.62 14.28
CA LYS A 183 -9.71 -9.91 15.36
C LYS A 183 -10.55 -8.69 15.63
N TYR A 184 -11.87 -8.82 15.47
CA TYR A 184 -12.90 -7.88 15.94
C TYR A 184 -12.53 -6.40 15.78
N SER A 185 -12.56 -5.90 14.57
CA SER A 185 -12.34 -4.49 14.30
C SER A 185 -13.64 -3.79 13.95
N SER A 186 -13.86 -2.64 14.59
CA SER A 186 -14.96 -1.76 14.21
C SER A 186 -14.81 -1.27 12.78
N GLY A 187 -15.93 -1.13 12.07
CA GLY A 187 -15.89 -0.69 10.67
C GLY A 187 -17.27 -0.43 10.10
N PHE A 188 -17.29 0.14 8.90
CA PHE A 188 -18.53 0.37 8.16
C PHE A 188 -19.02 -0.95 7.55
N VAL A 189 -20.32 -1.20 7.70
CA VAL A 189 -21.04 -2.27 7.00
C VAL A 189 -21.57 -1.65 5.71
N MET A 190 -21.10 -2.16 4.58
CA MET A 190 -21.52 -1.66 3.27
C MET A 190 -22.99 -2.05 3.03
N PRO A 191 -23.83 -1.10 2.59
CA PRO A 191 -25.21 -1.40 2.28
C PRO A 191 -25.35 -2.29 1.06
N SER A 192 -26.31 -3.19 1.09
CA SER A 192 -26.83 -3.83 -0.10
C SER A 192 -27.77 -2.87 -0.85
N TYR A 193 -27.75 -2.91 -2.16
CA TYR A 193 -28.62 -2.10 -2.98
C TYR A 193 -29.43 -2.98 -3.94
N GLY A 194 -30.60 -2.50 -4.31
CA GLY A 194 -31.47 -3.19 -5.25
C GLY A 194 -32.76 -2.40 -5.48
N ASP A 195 -33.71 -3.03 -6.17
CA ASP A 195 -35.02 -2.49 -6.36
C ASP A 195 -36.10 -3.46 -5.90
N GLU A 196 -37.18 -2.92 -5.40
CA GLU A 196 -38.36 -3.66 -4.94
C GLU A 196 -39.60 -3.00 -5.52
N THR A 197 -40.46 -3.79 -6.13
CA THR A 197 -41.67 -3.28 -6.83
C THR A 197 -42.58 -2.43 -5.94
N SER A 198 -42.67 -2.80 -4.65
CA SER A 198 -43.53 -2.13 -3.68
C SER A 198 -42.91 -0.83 -3.12
N ARG A 199 -41.61 -0.81 -2.84
CA ARG A 199 -40.90 0.27 -2.11
C ARG A 199 -39.86 1.04 -2.94
N GLY A 200 -39.62 0.60 -4.19
CA GLY A 200 -38.67 1.23 -5.10
C GLY A 200 -37.22 0.81 -4.83
N PHE A 201 -36.27 1.61 -5.26
CA PHE A 201 -34.84 1.36 -4.98
C PHE A 201 -34.56 1.44 -3.49
N TYR A 202 -33.68 0.57 -3.02
CA TYR A 202 -33.28 0.54 -1.63
C TYR A 202 -31.77 0.52 -1.46
N LEU A 203 -31.34 1.08 -0.35
CA LEU A 203 -30.07 0.81 0.31
C LEU A 203 -30.42 0.19 1.67
N ARG A 204 -30.00 -1.06 1.90
CA ARG A 204 -30.35 -1.83 3.09
C ARG A 204 -29.12 -2.41 3.75
N ASP A 205 -29.20 -2.59 5.08
CA ASP A 205 -28.15 -3.20 5.89
C ASP A 205 -26.82 -2.43 5.90
N GLY A 206 -26.85 -1.14 5.55
CA GLY A 206 -25.71 -0.26 5.68
C GLY A 206 -25.59 0.32 7.09
N GLY A 207 -24.38 0.42 7.62
CA GLY A 207 -24.23 0.95 8.96
C GLY A 207 -22.83 0.87 9.52
N TYR A 208 -22.75 0.69 10.82
CA TYR A 208 -21.51 0.63 11.53
C TYR A 208 -21.48 -0.54 12.52
N TYR A 209 -20.43 -1.32 12.45
CA TYR A 209 -20.11 -2.37 13.41
C TYR A 209 -19.10 -1.83 14.41
N TRP A 210 -19.41 -1.88 15.68
CA TRP A 210 -18.58 -1.42 16.77
C TRP A 210 -18.16 -2.60 17.64
N ALA A 211 -16.91 -3.00 17.52
CA ALA A 211 -16.27 -3.97 18.41
C ALA A 211 -15.84 -3.23 19.69
N ILE A 212 -16.59 -3.40 20.78
CA ILE A 212 -16.34 -2.73 22.04
C ILE A 212 -15.23 -3.44 22.81
N ASN A 213 -15.30 -4.77 22.91
CA ASN A 213 -14.29 -5.63 23.49
C ASN A 213 -14.45 -7.07 22.97
N ASP A 214 -13.65 -8.02 23.46
CA ASP A 214 -13.68 -9.43 23.00
C ASP A 214 -14.99 -10.18 23.34
N TYR A 215 -15.89 -9.57 24.11
CA TYR A 215 -17.15 -10.17 24.60
C TYR A 215 -18.40 -9.38 24.21
N MET A 216 -18.23 -8.16 23.69
CA MET A 216 -19.35 -7.29 23.34
C MET A 216 -19.10 -6.58 22.04
N ASP A 217 -20.09 -6.61 21.17
CA ASP A 217 -20.15 -5.83 19.95
C ASP A 217 -21.51 -5.12 19.80
N LEU A 218 -21.54 -4.12 18.96
CA LEU A 218 -22.75 -3.40 18.57
C LEU A 218 -22.73 -3.19 17.06
N LYS A 219 -23.75 -3.66 16.38
CA LYS A 219 -23.97 -3.45 14.96
C LYS A 219 -25.22 -2.59 14.78
N ALA A 220 -25.05 -1.38 14.31
CA ALA A 220 -26.14 -0.46 14.01
C ALA A 220 -26.29 -0.37 12.50
N LEU A 221 -27.45 -0.74 11.97
CA LEU A 221 -27.74 -0.77 10.53
C LEU A 221 -28.92 0.12 10.20
N GLY A 222 -28.87 0.73 9.02
CA GLY A 222 -29.96 1.53 8.46
C GLY A 222 -30.41 0.99 7.12
N GLU A 223 -31.63 1.27 6.79
CA GLU A 223 -32.23 1.03 5.48
C GLU A 223 -33.06 2.24 5.04
N ILE A 224 -32.99 2.53 3.76
CA ILE A 224 -33.78 3.59 3.12
C ILE A 224 -34.33 3.12 1.79
N TYR A 225 -35.54 3.57 1.46
CA TYR A 225 -36.23 3.24 0.25
C TYR A 225 -36.70 4.54 -0.44
N THR A 226 -36.67 4.57 -1.77
CA THR A 226 -36.99 5.78 -2.54
C THR A 226 -38.44 6.23 -2.40
N LYS A 227 -39.40 5.34 -2.05
CA LYS A 227 -40.80 5.70 -1.78
C LYS A 227 -41.05 6.16 -0.33
N GLY A 228 -39.98 6.54 0.41
CA GLY A 228 -40.10 7.22 1.70
C GLY A 228 -40.11 6.30 2.92
N SER A 229 -39.88 4.99 2.78
CA SER A 229 -39.70 4.08 3.92
C SER A 229 -38.25 4.09 4.39
N TRP A 230 -38.05 3.99 5.70
CA TRP A 230 -36.73 3.83 6.30
C TRP A 230 -36.80 2.95 7.56
N GLY A 231 -35.71 2.37 7.93
CA GLY A 231 -35.59 1.53 9.12
C GLY A 231 -34.22 1.67 9.77
N LEU A 232 -34.18 1.44 11.07
CA LEU A 232 -32.96 1.31 11.85
C LEU A 232 -33.03 0.02 12.66
N SER A 233 -31.93 -0.73 12.66
CA SER A 233 -31.78 -1.93 13.48
C SER A 233 -30.47 -1.87 14.27
N ALA A 234 -30.49 -2.46 15.46
CA ALA A 234 -29.32 -2.60 16.30
C ALA A 234 -29.23 -4.07 16.78
N GLU A 235 -28.05 -4.64 16.66
CA GLU A 235 -27.75 -6.02 17.05
C GLU A 235 -26.53 -6.00 17.96
N THR A 236 -26.59 -6.72 19.08
CA THR A 236 -25.49 -6.87 20.03
C THR A 236 -25.25 -8.36 20.31
N ASN A 237 -24.01 -8.74 20.39
CA ASN A 237 -23.56 -10.06 20.83
C ASN A 237 -22.56 -9.93 21.99
#